data_718cb8fb38bf31bd970fc35926991fa9
#
_entry.id   718cb8fb38bf31bd970fc35926991fa9
#
_cell.length_a   1.000
_cell.length_b   1.000
_cell.length_c   1.000
_cell.angle_alpha   90.00
_cell.angle_beta   90.00
_cell.angle_gamma   90.00
#
_symmetry.space_group_name_H-M   'P 1'
#
loop_
_entity.id
_entity.type
_entity.pdbx_description
1 polymer ?
#
loop_
_entity_poly.entity_id
_entity_poly.type
_entity_poly.pdbx_seq_one_letter_code
_entity_poly.pdbx_strand_id
1 'polypeptide(L)'
;IRTGLIGFLTALIAVLLIVFFRKRAIALMVILAMVLLWWGRFPAGDWDLFICDVGQGDGYVINLHDHRAIVIDVGPDPGLIDQCLRRLRVTTISLLILTHPHADHVAGISGARKGRRVEAEWIGNIAAGSTATIGEYSIKVLWPLQVGAIDENPNNVSIAAVIKSRDLTLFAAGDVEPAVQEKLRGQIGRVDIYKVAHHGSRFQDLTLMRELAPTLALVSVGEGNSYGHPAQST
;
A
#
# COMPACT_ATOMS: atom_id res chain seq x y z
N ILE A 1 63.33 -40.61 -0.85
CA ILE A 1 63.04 -39.45 0.07
C ILE A 1 62.26 -38.34 -0.65
N ARG A 2 62.38 -38.19 -2.00
CA ARG A 2 61.63 -37.14 -2.72
C ARG A 2 60.15 -37.43 -2.88
N THR A 3 59.69 -38.67 -2.85
CA THR A 3 58.28 -39.07 -3.03
C THR A 3 57.41 -38.73 -1.82
N GLY A 4 57.93 -38.74 -0.60
CA GLY A 4 57.14 -38.38 0.60
C GLY A 4 56.80 -36.89 0.71
N LEU A 5 57.73 -36.02 0.28
CA LEU A 5 57.47 -34.56 0.33
C LEU A 5 56.42 -34.14 -0.72
N ILE A 6 56.48 -34.71 -1.93
CA ILE A 6 55.49 -34.44 -2.99
C ILE A 6 54.10 -34.94 -2.55
N GLY A 7 54.04 -36.17 -1.98
CA GLY A 7 52.77 -36.71 -1.45
C GLY A 7 52.19 -35.87 -0.33
N PHE A 8 53.03 -35.36 0.59
CA PHE A 8 52.60 -34.46 1.63
C PHE A 8 52.03 -33.11 1.09
N LEU A 9 52.75 -32.51 0.14
CA LEU A 9 52.33 -31.24 -0.48
C LEU A 9 51.02 -31.39 -1.27
N THR A 10 50.86 -32.49 -2.02
CA THR A 10 49.58 -32.74 -2.75
C THR A 10 48.41 -32.97 -1.80
N ALA A 11 48.60 -33.70 -0.71
CA ALA A 11 47.59 -33.90 0.30
C ALA A 11 47.22 -32.58 1.00
N LEU A 12 48.21 -31.76 1.34
CA LEU A 12 47.96 -30.42 1.93
C LEU A 12 47.19 -29.51 1.01
N ILE A 13 47.58 -29.45 -0.28
CA ILE A 13 46.85 -28.66 -1.30
C ILE A 13 45.40 -29.17 -1.43
N ALA A 14 45.21 -30.49 -1.50
CA ALA A 14 43.85 -31.06 -1.59
C ALA A 14 43.00 -30.68 -0.38
N VAL A 15 43.52 -30.76 0.84
CA VAL A 15 42.84 -30.35 2.06
C VAL A 15 42.50 -28.85 2.05
N LEU A 16 43.46 -28.01 1.65
CA LEU A 16 43.24 -26.57 1.54
C LEU A 16 42.15 -26.23 0.51
N LEU A 17 42.17 -26.91 -0.65
CA LEU A 17 41.11 -26.74 -1.65
C LEU A 17 39.74 -27.19 -1.14
N ILE A 18 39.67 -28.34 -0.50
CA ILE A 18 38.41 -28.84 0.09
C ILE A 18 37.88 -27.84 1.11
N VAL A 19 38.71 -27.37 2.05
CA VAL A 19 38.31 -26.37 3.06
C VAL A 19 37.86 -25.06 2.41
N PHE A 20 38.58 -24.60 1.40
CA PHE A 20 38.29 -23.35 0.69
C PHE A 20 36.95 -23.43 -0.08
N PHE A 21 36.75 -24.52 -0.84
CA PHE A 21 35.47 -24.71 -1.56
C PHE A 21 34.31 -24.95 -0.61
N ARG A 22 34.53 -25.68 0.48
CA ARG A 22 33.50 -25.91 1.51
C ARG A 22 33.05 -24.60 2.16
N LYS A 23 34.00 -23.71 2.51
CA LYS A 23 33.66 -22.37 3.05
C LYS A 23 32.88 -21.52 2.06
N ARG A 24 33.25 -21.53 0.77
CA ARG A 24 32.51 -20.82 -0.28
C ARG A 24 31.13 -21.40 -0.50
N ALA A 25 30.96 -22.71 -0.52
CA ALA A 25 29.66 -23.37 -0.63
C ALA A 25 28.75 -23.01 0.55
N ILE A 26 29.25 -22.98 1.78
CA ILE A 26 28.53 -22.57 2.97
C ILE A 26 28.12 -21.08 2.85
N ALA A 27 29.04 -20.21 2.43
CA ALA A 27 28.71 -18.78 2.26
C ALA A 27 27.63 -18.58 1.19
N LEU A 28 27.68 -19.28 0.09
CA LEU A 28 26.66 -19.24 -0.96
C LEU A 28 25.30 -19.76 -0.46
N MET A 29 25.30 -20.86 0.31
CA MET A 29 24.05 -21.37 0.92
C MET A 29 23.45 -20.38 1.91
N VAL A 30 24.27 -19.71 2.74
CA VAL A 30 23.81 -18.69 3.68
C VAL A 30 23.24 -17.48 2.92
N ILE A 31 23.93 -17.02 1.87
CA ILE A 31 23.41 -15.92 1.03
C ILE A 31 22.09 -16.32 0.37
N LEU A 32 22.01 -17.51 -0.19
CA LEU A 32 20.77 -18.02 -0.81
C LEU A 32 19.66 -18.14 0.21
N ALA A 33 19.93 -18.66 1.41
CA ALA A 33 18.97 -18.73 2.49
C ALA A 33 18.49 -17.33 2.92
N MET A 34 19.41 -16.36 3.06
CA MET A 34 19.05 -14.98 3.36
C MET A 34 18.17 -14.35 2.26
N VAL A 35 18.49 -14.59 0.99
CA VAL A 35 17.68 -14.11 -0.14
C VAL A 35 16.29 -14.75 -0.14
N LEU A 36 16.21 -16.06 0.09
CA LEU A 36 14.94 -16.78 0.17
C LEU A 36 14.09 -16.32 1.37
N LEU A 37 14.71 -16.10 2.53
CA LEU A 37 14.06 -15.56 3.72
C LEU A 37 13.60 -14.11 3.50
N TRP A 38 14.36 -13.30 2.78
CA TRP A 38 13.99 -11.94 2.44
C TRP A 38 12.83 -11.90 1.44
N TRP A 39 12.84 -12.77 0.42
CA TRP A 39 11.73 -12.91 -0.54
C TRP A 39 10.47 -13.49 0.10
N GLY A 40 10.62 -14.44 1.02
CA GLY A 40 9.49 -15.05 1.73
C GLY A 40 8.79 -14.13 2.75
N ARG A 41 9.34 -12.93 3.00
CA ARG A 41 8.71 -11.92 3.87
C ARG A 41 7.68 -11.05 3.15
N PHE A 42 7.57 -11.14 1.83
CA PHE A 42 6.55 -10.43 1.09
C PHE A 42 5.27 -11.26 1.07
N PRO A 43 4.07 -10.62 1.18
CA PRO A 43 2.83 -11.37 1.21
C PRO A 43 2.71 -12.26 -0.02
N ALA A 44 2.54 -13.55 0.20
CA ALA A 44 2.42 -14.57 -0.82
C ALA A 44 0.93 -14.90 -1.04
N GLY A 45 0.22 -14.00 -1.69
CA GLY A 45 -1.09 -14.35 -2.27
C GLY A 45 -2.33 -14.22 -1.38
N ASP A 46 -2.25 -14.47 -0.08
CA ASP A 46 -3.41 -14.53 0.83
C ASP A 46 -3.57 -13.25 1.67
N TRP A 47 -3.44 -12.09 1.03
CA TRP A 47 -3.63 -10.80 1.66
C TRP A 47 -4.84 -10.09 1.04
N ASP A 48 -5.60 -9.36 1.83
CA ASP A 48 -6.78 -8.59 1.36
C ASP A 48 -6.43 -7.13 1.09
N LEU A 49 -5.68 -6.51 2.00
CA LEU A 49 -5.27 -5.10 1.92
C LEU A 49 -3.78 -4.97 2.17
N PHE A 50 -3.10 -4.19 1.36
CA PHE A 50 -1.69 -3.85 1.53
C PHE A 50 -1.49 -2.33 1.45
N ILE A 51 -0.66 -1.78 2.34
CA ILE A 51 -0.26 -0.38 2.31
C ILE A 51 1.15 -0.32 1.74
N CYS A 52 1.29 0.34 0.61
CA CYS A 52 2.58 0.56 -0.03
C CYS A 52 3.39 1.61 0.75
N ASP A 53 4.65 1.34 0.98
CA ASP A 53 5.59 2.35 1.43
C ASP A 53 5.91 3.29 0.26
N VAL A 54 5.14 4.37 0.17
CA VAL A 54 5.27 5.41 -0.85
C VAL A 54 5.94 6.67 -0.34
N GLY A 55 6.48 6.62 0.89
CA GLY A 55 6.96 7.80 1.62
C GLY A 55 5.81 8.56 2.27
N GLN A 56 5.87 9.90 2.26
CA GLN A 56 4.75 10.71 2.71
C GLN A 56 3.65 10.66 1.65
N GLY A 57 2.46 10.18 2.03
CA GLY A 57 1.32 10.05 1.13
C GLY A 57 0.59 8.71 1.27
N ASP A 58 -0.36 8.46 0.40
CA ASP A 58 -1.19 7.27 0.42
C ASP A 58 -0.93 6.35 -0.78
N GLY A 59 -1.00 5.05 -0.52
CA GLY A 59 -0.94 4.01 -1.53
C GLY A 59 -1.52 2.70 -0.99
N TYR A 60 -2.82 2.48 -1.18
CA TYR A 60 -3.53 1.29 -0.71
C TYR A 60 -3.84 0.36 -1.86
N VAL A 61 -3.64 -0.91 -1.65
CA VAL A 61 -3.87 -1.96 -2.66
C VAL A 61 -4.79 -3.02 -2.06
N ILE A 62 -5.95 -3.22 -2.66
CA ILE A 62 -6.89 -4.29 -2.30
C ILE A 62 -6.71 -5.41 -3.30
N ASN A 63 -6.44 -6.61 -2.80
CA ASN A 63 -6.23 -7.80 -3.61
C ASN A 63 -7.55 -8.30 -4.21
N LEU A 64 -7.53 -8.58 -5.49
CA LEU A 64 -8.65 -9.22 -6.20
C LEU A 64 -8.30 -10.64 -6.66
N HIS A 65 -7.15 -11.16 -6.19
CA HIS A 65 -6.51 -12.38 -6.67
C HIS A 65 -6.12 -12.31 -8.17
N ASP A 66 -5.53 -13.37 -8.71
CA ASP A 66 -5.14 -13.48 -10.13
C ASP A 66 -4.36 -12.26 -10.66
N HIS A 67 -3.47 -11.70 -9.83
CA HIS A 67 -2.65 -10.52 -10.17
C HIS A 67 -3.45 -9.23 -10.45
N ARG A 68 -4.69 -9.16 -9.98
CA ARG A 68 -5.58 -8.01 -10.11
C ARG A 68 -5.70 -7.27 -8.77
N ALA A 69 -5.91 -5.97 -8.82
CA ALA A 69 -6.08 -5.16 -7.63
C ALA A 69 -6.99 -3.94 -7.86
N ILE A 70 -7.56 -3.42 -6.77
CA ILE A 70 -8.01 -2.04 -6.67
C ILE A 70 -6.87 -1.25 -6.04
N VAL A 71 -6.53 -0.11 -6.59
CA VAL A 71 -5.48 0.78 -6.06
C VAL A 71 -6.12 2.11 -5.68
N ILE A 72 -5.86 2.56 -4.46
CA ILE A 72 -6.35 3.85 -3.93
C ILE A 72 -5.13 4.69 -3.60
N ASP A 73 -4.97 5.78 -4.32
CA ASP A 73 -3.82 6.67 -4.33
C ASP A 73 -2.49 5.97 -4.68
N VAL A 74 -1.50 6.76 -5.04
CA VAL A 74 -0.25 6.24 -5.63
C VAL A 74 1.00 6.91 -5.07
N GLY A 75 0.84 7.74 -4.03
CA GLY A 75 1.94 8.45 -3.41
C GLY A 75 2.61 9.50 -4.31
N PRO A 76 3.68 10.11 -3.82
CA PRO A 76 4.40 11.17 -4.54
C PRO A 76 5.42 10.62 -5.55
N ASP A 77 5.91 9.39 -5.39
CA ASP A 77 7.03 8.84 -6.17
C ASP A 77 6.59 7.67 -7.05
N PRO A 78 6.70 7.81 -8.40
CA PRO A 78 6.39 6.74 -9.34
C PRO A 78 7.21 5.46 -9.13
N GLY A 79 8.46 5.58 -8.66
CA GLY A 79 9.34 4.44 -8.44
C GLY A 79 8.90 3.58 -7.25
N LEU A 80 8.45 4.23 -6.17
CA LEU A 80 8.02 3.55 -4.95
C LEU A 80 6.74 2.74 -5.19
N ILE A 81 5.72 3.36 -5.79
CA ILE A 81 4.47 2.64 -6.10
C ILE A 81 4.68 1.54 -7.17
N ASP A 82 5.50 1.77 -8.20
CA ASP A 82 5.86 0.74 -9.18
C ASP A 82 6.55 -0.45 -8.51
N GLN A 83 7.49 -0.20 -7.60
CA GLN A 83 8.19 -1.24 -6.85
C GLN A 83 7.21 -2.05 -5.97
N CYS A 84 6.31 -1.38 -5.26
CA CYS A 84 5.30 -2.01 -4.43
C CYS A 84 4.41 -2.94 -5.27
N LEU A 85 3.78 -2.42 -6.32
CA LEU A 85 2.88 -3.17 -7.18
C LEU A 85 3.57 -4.35 -7.90
N ARG A 86 4.86 -4.20 -8.28
CA ARG A 86 5.65 -5.32 -8.82
C ARG A 86 5.88 -6.42 -7.79
N ARG A 87 6.20 -6.04 -6.55
CA ARG A 87 6.39 -7.01 -5.46
C ARG A 87 5.09 -7.75 -5.14
N LEU A 88 3.95 -7.07 -5.19
CA LEU A 88 2.62 -7.66 -5.05
C LEU A 88 2.19 -8.46 -6.30
N ARG A 89 2.99 -8.44 -7.37
CA ARG A 89 2.71 -9.10 -8.66
C ARG A 89 1.43 -8.61 -9.32
N VAL A 90 1.03 -7.37 -9.06
CA VAL A 90 -0.12 -6.75 -9.71
C VAL A 90 0.22 -6.46 -11.17
N THR A 91 -0.52 -7.04 -12.09
CA THR A 91 -0.42 -6.81 -13.54
C THR A 91 -1.62 -6.05 -14.09
N THR A 92 -2.75 -6.10 -13.38
CA THR A 92 -3.97 -5.40 -13.75
C THR A 92 -4.52 -4.62 -12.57
N ILE A 93 -4.74 -3.33 -12.76
CA ILE A 93 -5.46 -2.47 -11.83
C ILE A 93 -6.90 -2.38 -12.34
N SER A 94 -7.81 -3.09 -11.67
CA SER A 94 -9.21 -3.14 -12.09
C SER A 94 -9.94 -1.83 -11.82
N LEU A 95 -9.52 -1.12 -10.76
CA LEU A 95 -9.95 0.25 -10.49
C LEU A 95 -8.79 1.02 -9.84
N LEU A 96 -8.44 2.15 -10.42
CA LEU A 96 -7.56 3.15 -9.82
C LEU A 96 -8.42 4.29 -9.29
N ILE A 97 -8.35 4.54 -7.99
CA ILE A 97 -9.01 5.67 -7.33
C ILE A 97 -7.92 6.67 -6.95
N LEU A 98 -7.96 7.89 -7.44
CA LEU A 98 -7.15 9.01 -6.96
C LEU A 98 -8.08 9.95 -6.21
N THR A 99 -7.86 10.05 -4.89
CA THR A 99 -8.82 10.68 -3.99
C THR A 99 -8.93 12.19 -4.22
N HIS A 100 -7.80 12.88 -4.35
CA HIS A 100 -7.75 14.34 -4.57
C HIS A 100 -6.38 14.74 -5.18
N PRO A 101 -6.23 15.98 -5.72
CA PRO A 101 -5.12 16.33 -6.60
C PRO A 101 -3.78 16.66 -5.91
N HIS A 102 -3.61 16.43 -4.61
CA HIS A 102 -2.33 16.66 -3.96
C HIS A 102 -1.27 15.66 -4.43
N ALA A 103 -0.01 16.12 -4.53
CA ALA A 103 1.08 15.35 -5.10
C ALA A 103 1.35 14.03 -4.36
N ASP A 104 1.19 14.00 -3.07
CA ASP A 104 1.35 12.82 -2.20
C ASP A 104 0.24 11.76 -2.37
N HIS A 105 -0.75 12.02 -3.23
CA HIS A 105 -1.78 11.07 -3.64
C HIS A 105 -1.70 10.70 -5.11
N VAL A 106 -1.28 11.63 -6.00
CA VAL A 106 -1.43 11.43 -7.45
C VAL A 106 -0.12 11.43 -8.24
N ALA A 107 0.98 11.97 -7.72
CA ALA A 107 2.20 12.14 -8.51
C ALA A 107 2.83 10.81 -8.95
N GLY A 108 2.59 9.73 -8.22
CA GLY A 108 3.03 8.37 -8.53
C GLY A 108 2.31 7.69 -9.70
N ILE A 109 1.29 8.30 -10.31
CA ILE A 109 0.40 7.65 -11.30
C ILE A 109 1.14 6.98 -12.46
N SER A 110 2.22 7.57 -12.96
CA SER A 110 3.02 6.97 -14.03
C SER A 110 3.68 5.65 -13.61
N GLY A 111 4.05 5.53 -12.34
CA GLY A 111 4.57 4.29 -11.75
C GLY A 111 3.50 3.23 -11.60
N ALA A 112 2.29 3.60 -11.16
CA ALA A 112 1.18 2.67 -11.06
C ALA A 112 0.78 2.09 -12.43
N ARG A 113 0.80 2.90 -13.48
CA ARG A 113 0.48 2.48 -14.86
C ARG A 113 1.60 1.72 -15.56
N LYS A 114 2.83 1.79 -15.07
CA LYS A 114 4.00 1.22 -15.74
C LYS A 114 3.92 -0.30 -15.90
N GLY A 115 3.75 -0.75 -17.14
CA GLY A 115 3.65 -2.18 -17.49
C GLY A 115 2.39 -2.88 -16.94
N ARG A 116 1.36 -2.11 -16.57
CA ARG A 116 0.09 -2.62 -16.05
C ARG A 116 -1.08 -2.16 -16.89
N ARG A 117 -2.10 -2.99 -16.98
CA ARG A 117 -3.39 -2.61 -17.53
C ARG A 117 -4.21 -1.92 -16.44
N VAL A 118 -4.76 -0.75 -16.73
CA VAL A 118 -5.75 -0.07 -15.90
C VAL A 118 -7.09 -0.17 -16.60
N GLU A 119 -8.10 -0.76 -15.95
CA GLU A 119 -9.40 -1.04 -16.54
C GLU A 119 -10.40 0.10 -16.32
N ALA A 120 -10.35 0.74 -15.15
CA ALA A 120 -11.19 1.90 -14.81
C ALA A 120 -10.43 2.88 -13.90
N GLU A 121 -10.79 4.16 -13.97
CA GLU A 121 -10.18 5.21 -13.16
C GLU A 121 -11.27 6.15 -12.61
N TRP A 122 -11.17 6.43 -11.33
CA TRP A 122 -11.94 7.46 -10.63
C TRP A 122 -10.99 8.59 -10.21
N ILE A 123 -10.98 9.66 -10.98
CA ILE A 123 -10.07 10.80 -10.82
C ILE A 123 -10.88 12.09 -10.98
N GLY A 124 -11.51 12.54 -9.89
CA GLY A 124 -12.33 13.77 -9.92
C GLY A 124 -13.62 13.69 -10.77
N ASN A 125 -13.90 12.54 -11.38
CA ASN A 125 -15.04 12.29 -12.28
C ASN A 125 -16.17 11.49 -11.60
N ILE A 126 -16.17 11.43 -10.26
CA ILE A 126 -17.06 10.60 -9.49
C ILE A 126 -17.67 11.42 -8.33
N ALA A 127 -18.85 11.03 -7.86
CA ALA A 127 -19.54 11.71 -6.78
C ALA A 127 -20.34 10.75 -5.90
N ALA A 128 -20.81 11.23 -4.78
CA ALA A 128 -21.66 10.51 -3.83
C ALA A 128 -22.83 9.81 -4.53
N GLY A 129 -23.11 8.57 -4.13
CA GLY A 129 -24.10 7.70 -4.77
C GLY A 129 -23.53 6.83 -5.90
N SER A 130 -22.34 7.14 -6.43
CA SER A 130 -21.68 6.26 -7.40
C SER A 130 -21.26 4.96 -6.72
N THR A 131 -21.44 3.85 -7.45
CA THR A 131 -21.13 2.51 -6.98
C THR A 131 -20.37 1.70 -8.02
N ALA A 132 -19.54 0.77 -7.58
CA ALA A 132 -18.95 -0.25 -8.42
C ALA A 132 -18.94 -1.59 -7.68
N THR A 133 -19.01 -2.69 -8.45
CA THR A 133 -18.74 -4.03 -7.92
C THR A 133 -17.59 -4.62 -8.71
N ILE A 134 -16.51 -4.98 -8.02
CA ILE A 134 -15.29 -5.50 -8.62
C ILE A 134 -14.83 -6.73 -7.83
N GLY A 135 -14.90 -7.90 -8.47
CA GLY A 135 -14.73 -9.15 -7.75
C GLY A 135 -15.79 -9.30 -6.65
N GLU A 136 -15.35 -9.57 -5.44
CA GLU A 136 -16.23 -9.67 -4.27
C GLU A 136 -16.47 -8.32 -3.56
N TYR A 137 -15.81 -7.25 -3.98
CA TYR A 137 -15.90 -5.94 -3.35
C TYR A 137 -16.98 -5.07 -3.98
N SER A 138 -17.87 -4.54 -3.15
CA SER A 138 -18.76 -3.44 -3.48
C SER A 138 -18.18 -2.13 -2.98
N ILE A 139 -18.15 -1.11 -3.82
CA ILE A 139 -17.62 0.21 -3.53
C ILE A 139 -18.76 1.21 -3.61
N LYS A 140 -18.93 2.02 -2.59
CA LYS A 140 -19.91 3.11 -2.54
C LYS A 140 -19.19 4.42 -2.21
N VAL A 141 -19.26 5.38 -3.11
CA VAL A 141 -18.76 6.74 -2.89
C VAL A 141 -19.76 7.52 -2.05
N LEU A 142 -19.28 8.18 -1.01
CA LEU A 142 -20.05 9.02 -0.10
C LEU A 142 -19.75 10.51 -0.28
N TRP A 143 -18.57 10.84 -0.81
CA TRP A 143 -18.10 12.19 -1.06
C TRP A 143 -17.13 12.22 -2.26
N PRO A 144 -17.04 13.32 -3.04
CA PRO A 144 -17.77 14.60 -2.95
C PRO A 144 -19.24 14.47 -3.40
N LEU A 145 -20.07 15.48 -3.08
CA LEU A 145 -21.51 15.44 -3.42
C LEU A 145 -21.78 15.61 -4.91
N GLN A 146 -20.87 16.21 -5.65
CA GLN A 146 -20.99 16.41 -7.11
C GLN A 146 -19.65 16.20 -7.82
N VAL A 147 -19.73 15.79 -9.06
CA VAL A 147 -18.57 15.65 -9.95
C VAL A 147 -17.93 17.01 -10.17
N GLY A 148 -16.59 17.06 -10.15
CA GLY A 148 -15.83 18.30 -10.32
C GLY A 148 -16.01 19.30 -9.20
N ALA A 149 -16.33 18.83 -7.99
CA ALA A 149 -16.39 19.67 -6.81
C ALA A 149 -15.11 20.47 -6.62
N ILE A 150 -15.25 21.73 -6.24
CA ILE A 150 -14.15 22.65 -5.92
C ILE A 150 -14.36 23.09 -4.47
N ASP A 151 -13.28 23.11 -3.70
CA ASP A 151 -13.26 23.62 -2.33
C ASP A 151 -11.99 24.46 -2.16
N GLU A 152 -12.00 25.46 -1.31
CA GLU A 152 -10.82 26.27 -0.95
C GLU A 152 -9.72 25.39 -0.34
N ASN A 153 -10.11 24.33 0.33
CA ASN A 153 -9.22 23.29 0.83
C ASN A 153 -9.33 22.04 -0.08
N PRO A 154 -8.34 21.76 -0.94
CA PRO A 154 -8.37 20.62 -1.84
C PRO A 154 -8.54 19.26 -1.14
N ASN A 155 -8.22 19.13 0.14
CA ASN A 155 -8.48 17.93 0.92
C ASN A 155 -9.98 17.58 0.96
N ASN A 156 -10.83 18.62 1.01
CA ASN A 156 -12.28 18.46 1.10
C ASN A 156 -12.96 18.03 -0.20
N VAL A 157 -12.22 17.88 -1.30
CA VAL A 157 -12.75 17.25 -2.53
C VAL A 157 -12.33 15.78 -2.65
N SER A 158 -11.67 15.22 -1.63
CA SER A 158 -11.24 13.81 -1.63
C SER A 158 -12.42 12.86 -1.86
N ILE A 159 -12.21 11.85 -2.70
CA ILE A 159 -13.16 10.74 -2.80
C ILE A 159 -13.12 9.95 -1.49
N ALA A 160 -14.20 10.04 -0.71
CA ALA A 160 -14.41 9.20 0.47
C ALA A 160 -15.39 8.07 0.11
N ALA A 161 -14.97 6.82 0.33
CA ALA A 161 -15.73 5.65 -0.09
C ALA A 161 -15.72 4.54 0.96
N VAL A 162 -16.82 3.80 1.03
CA VAL A 162 -16.89 2.51 1.74
C VAL A 162 -16.69 1.39 0.73
N ILE A 163 -15.77 0.51 1.06
CA ILE A 163 -15.43 -0.69 0.27
C ILE A 163 -15.74 -1.90 1.14
N LYS A 164 -16.58 -2.77 0.64
CA LYS A 164 -17.12 -3.89 1.42
C LYS A 164 -17.04 -5.19 0.67
N SER A 165 -16.49 -6.23 1.29
CA SER A 165 -16.64 -7.65 0.91
C SER A 165 -17.54 -8.37 1.93
N ARG A 166 -17.64 -9.70 1.81
CA ARG A 166 -18.34 -10.50 2.81
C ARG A 166 -17.71 -10.38 4.19
N ASP A 167 -16.40 -10.32 4.27
CA ASP A 167 -15.62 -10.46 5.50
C ASP A 167 -14.93 -9.17 5.96
N LEU A 168 -14.98 -8.09 5.14
CA LEU A 168 -14.27 -6.85 5.40
C LEU A 168 -15.08 -5.62 4.98
N THR A 169 -15.12 -4.62 5.86
CA THR A 169 -15.61 -3.28 5.56
C THR A 169 -14.49 -2.26 5.81
N LEU A 170 -14.05 -1.60 4.75
CA LEU A 170 -13.05 -0.53 4.78
C LEU A 170 -13.72 0.82 4.51
N PHE A 171 -13.49 1.81 5.36
CA PHE A 171 -13.74 3.21 5.02
C PHE A 171 -12.43 3.89 4.62
N ALA A 172 -12.34 4.25 3.34
CA ALA A 172 -11.25 5.03 2.77
C ALA A 172 -11.67 6.50 2.72
N ALA A 173 -11.12 7.30 3.62
CA ALA A 173 -11.56 8.68 3.81
C ALA A 173 -10.88 9.70 2.88
N GLY A 174 -9.79 9.30 2.19
CA GLY A 174 -8.90 10.30 1.58
C GLY A 174 -8.36 11.25 2.65
N ASP A 175 -8.35 12.53 2.36
CA ASP A 175 -7.84 13.56 3.26
C ASP A 175 -8.93 14.54 3.74
N VAL A 176 -10.21 14.11 3.68
CA VAL A 176 -11.32 14.96 4.13
C VAL A 176 -11.11 15.48 5.56
N GLU A 177 -11.34 16.77 5.75
CA GLU A 177 -11.21 17.44 7.02
C GLU A 177 -12.57 17.57 7.76
N PRO A 178 -12.63 18.12 8.99
CA PRO A 178 -13.84 18.12 9.82
C PRO A 178 -15.08 18.62 9.14
N ALA A 179 -14.97 19.64 8.27
CA ALA A 179 -16.13 20.18 7.54
C ALA A 179 -16.86 19.14 6.67
N VAL A 180 -16.12 18.15 6.17
CA VAL A 180 -16.66 17.02 5.40
C VAL A 180 -16.95 15.84 6.32
N GLN A 181 -16.04 15.55 7.24
CA GLN A 181 -16.18 14.44 8.21
C GLN A 181 -17.51 14.56 8.98
N GLU A 182 -17.90 15.77 9.40
CA GLU A 182 -19.18 16.02 10.06
C GLU A 182 -20.39 15.65 9.19
N LYS A 183 -20.32 15.93 7.89
CA LYS A 183 -21.39 15.57 6.95
C LYS A 183 -21.49 14.06 6.73
N LEU A 184 -20.43 13.32 6.97
CA LEU A 184 -20.40 11.85 6.82
C LEU A 184 -20.91 11.11 8.07
N ARG A 185 -21.11 11.78 9.20
CA ARG A 185 -21.68 11.17 10.42
C ARG A 185 -23.03 10.49 10.13
N GLY A 186 -23.23 9.33 10.71
CA GLY A 186 -24.46 8.54 10.55
C GLY A 186 -24.65 7.88 9.18
N GLN A 187 -23.74 8.11 8.19
CA GLN A 187 -23.89 7.58 6.83
C GLN A 187 -23.11 6.27 6.59
N ILE A 188 -22.14 5.94 7.43
CA ILE A 188 -21.18 4.86 7.20
C ILE A 188 -21.50 3.65 8.08
N GLY A 189 -21.73 3.88 9.37
CA GLY A 189 -21.85 2.83 10.37
C GLY A 189 -20.47 2.28 10.80
N ARG A 190 -20.48 1.14 11.48
CA ARG A 190 -19.25 0.50 11.96
C ARG A 190 -18.47 -0.09 10.78
N VAL A 191 -17.14 -0.03 10.88
CA VAL A 191 -16.22 -0.58 9.88
C VAL A 191 -15.16 -1.45 10.55
N ASP A 192 -14.58 -2.38 9.80
CA ASP A 192 -13.47 -3.19 10.29
C ASP A 192 -12.17 -2.40 10.22
N ILE A 193 -11.97 -1.69 9.11
CA ILE A 193 -10.78 -0.89 8.85
C ILE A 193 -11.18 0.56 8.53
N TYR A 194 -10.49 1.49 9.16
CA TYR A 194 -10.58 2.92 8.85
C TYR A 194 -9.22 3.44 8.37
N LYS A 195 -9.14 3.87 7.10
CA LYS A 195 -8.03 4.73 6.67
C LYS A 195 -8.26 6.10 7.26
N VAL A 196 -7.46 6.44 8.26
CA VAL A 196 -7.58 7.72 8.97
C VAL A 196 -7.35 8.87 8.00
N ALA A 197 -8.27 9.82 8.01
CA ALA A 197 -8.21 10.94 7.09
C ALA A 197 -6.94 11.77 7.27
N HIS A 198 -6.42 12.30 6.16
CA HIS A 198 -5.32 13.26 6.13
C HIS A 198 -4.12 12.83 6.98
N HIS A 199 -3.67 11.58 6.77
CA HIS A 199 -2.48 11.00 7.43
C HIS A 199 -2.48 11.11 8.96
N GLY A 200 -3.67 11.16 9.58
CA GLY A 200 -3.77 11.38 11.04
C GLY A 200 -3.43 12.80 11.45
N SER A 201 -3.74 13.80 10.64
CA SER A 201 -3.61 15.21 11.00
C SER A 201 -4.43 15.54 12.25
N ARG A 202 -4.11 16.65 12.92
CA ARG A 202 -4.89 17.15 14.08
C ARG A 202 -6.34 17.54 13.74
N PHE A 203 -6.65 17.66 12.46
CA PHE A 203 -7.98 18.06 11.97
C PHE A 203 -8.85 16.81 11.80
N GLN A 204 -9.35 16.28 12.91
CA GLN A 204 -10.19 15.08 12.95
C GLN A 204 -11.52 15.37 13.63
N ASP A 205 -12.56 14.73 13.12
CA ASP A 205 -13.85 14.65 13.81
C ASP A 205 -13.90 13.38 14.68
N LEU A 206 -13.62 13.55 15.96
CA LEU A 206 -13.62 12.44 16.91
C LEU A 206 -15.01 11.78 17.09
N THR A 207 -16.11 12.49 16.72
CA THR A 207 -17.43 11.89 16.75
C THR A 207 -17.58 10.87 15.63
N LEU A 208 -17.19 11.22 14.40
CA LEU A 208 -17.15 10.27 13.30
C LEU A 208 -16.28 9.06 13.64
N MET A 209 -15.08 9.27 14.18
CA MET A 209 -14.19 8.17 14.56
C MET A 209 -14.82 7.21 15.57
N ARG A 210 -15.59 7.74 16.55
CA ARG A 210 -16.32 6.92 17.52
C ARG A 210 -17.48 6.16 16.88
N GLU A 211 -18.20 6.77 15.93
CA GLU A 211 -19.30 6.11 15.19
C GLU A 211 -18.76 4.96 14.31
N LEU A 212 -17.64 5.17 13.65
CA LEU A 212 -16.97 4.15 12.83
C LEU A 212 -16.53 2.96 13.68
N ALA A 213 -16.09 3.19 14.92
CA ALA A 213 -15.60 2.19 15.88
C ALA A 213 -14.77 1.08 15.20
N PRO A 214 -13.71 1.43 14.48
CA PRO A 214 -12.94 0.49 13.66
C PRO A 214 -12.20 -0.53 14.54
N THR A 215 -12.05 -1.75 14.04
CA THR A 215 -11.15 -2.74 14.65
C THR A 215 -9.67 -2.36 14.39
N LEU A 216 -9.40 -1.76 13.23
CA LEU A 216 -8.07 -1.32 12.84
C LEU A 216 -8.14 0.08 12.22
N ALA A 217 -7.36 1.03 12.75
CA ALA A 217 -7.15 2.34 12.16
C ALA A 217 -5.78 2.38 11.47
N LEU A 218 -5.75 2.75 10.19
CA LEU A 218 -4.55 2.80 9.37
C LEU A 218 -4.14 4.26 9.16
N VAL A 219 -2.91 4.57 9.48
CA VAL A 219 -2.31 5.89 9.25
C VAL A 219 -1.08 5.72 8.38
N SER A 220 -1.09 6.34 7.20
CA SER A 220 0.03 6.33 6.26
C SER A 220 0.82 7.63 6.40
N VAL A 221 2.07 7.53 6.82
CA VAL A 221 2.97 8.67 7.00
C VAL A 221 4.39 8.32 6.58
N GLY A 222 5.11 9.28 6.02
CA GLY A 222 6.52 9.14 5.69
C GLY A 222 7.41 9.21 6.92
N GLU A 223 8.49 8.44 6.94
CA GLU A 223 9.52 8.57 7.95
C GLU A 223 10.10 9.99 7.96
N GLY A 224 10.12 10.62 9.14
CA GLY A 224 10.65 11.97 9.28
C GLY A 224 9.82 13.08 8.63
N ASN A 225 8.50 12.85 8.38
CA ASN A 225 7.63 13.89 7.83
C ASN A 225 7.65 15.17 8.70
N SER A 226 7.61 16.33 8.05
CA SER A 226 7.64 17.64 8.71
C SER A 226 6.24 18.19 9.05
N TYR A 227 5.17 17.47 8.71
CA TYR A 227 3.78 17.92 8.90
C TYR A 227 3.28 17.69 10.33
N GLY A 228 4.01 16.91 11.14
CA GLY A 228 3.59 16.54 12.49
C GLY A 228 2.47 15.48 12.49
N HIS A 229 2.40 14.65 11.46
CA HIS A 229 1.48 13.52 11.37
C HIS A 229 2.16 12.22 11.82
N PRO A 230 1.42 11.28 12.48
CA PRO A 230 0.12 11.52 13.07
C PRO A 230 0.20 12.49 14.25
N ALA A 231 -0.86 13.27 14.45
CA ALA A 231 -0.94 14.16 15.61
C ALA A 231 -1.25 13.35 16.89
N GLN A 232 -0.73 13.81 18.04
CA GLN A 232 -1.00 13.11 19.32
C GLN A 232 -2.48 13.07 19.70
N SER A 233 -3.30 13.97 19.12
CA SER A 233 -4.73 14.04 19.34
C SER A 233 -5.55 13.09 18.46
N THR A 234 -4.90 12.42 17.51
CA THR A 234 -5.49 11.44 16.60
C THR A 234 -5.22 10.03 17.08
#